data_7012756d0699daf59f25be5da255d7f7
#
_entry.id   7012756d0699daf59f25be5da255d7f7
#
_cell.length_a   1.000
_cell.length_b   1.000
_cell.length_c   1.000
_cell.angle_alpha   90.00
_cell.angle_beta   90.00
_cell.angle_gamma   90.00
#
_symmetry.space_group_name_H-M   'P 1'
#
loop_
_entity.id
_entity.type
_entity.pdbx_description
1 polymer ?
#
loop_
_entity_poly.entity_id
_entity_poly.type
_entity_poly.pdbx_seq_one_letter_code
_entity_poly.pdbx_strand_id
1 'polypeptide(L)'
;MKYVFYGAGAIGGSIAARLILQGHQVTLITRGAHFDQISKSGLHYQSPSEDTQLDCTCVKHPADINWQPDHVIFLTMKSQDSHAALTELSRIVPAQTAVVCCQNGVSNEASALRFFKNVYAMVVVLPAVHLTAGTV
;
A
#
# COMPACT_ATOMS: atom_id res chain seq x y z
N MET A 1 -3.10 14.85 3.58
CA MET A 1 -2.75 13.45 3.84
C MET A 1 -2.06 12.86 2.63
N LYS A 2 -1.05 12.07 2.86
CA LYS A 2 -0.32 11.31 1.85
C LYS A 2 -0.45 9.82 2.18
N TYR A 3 -0.83 9.03 1.22
CA TYR A 3 -1.12 7.62 1.43
C TYR A 3 0.01 6.76 0.90
N VAL A 4 0.48 5.83 1.73
CA VAL A 4 1.55 4.90 1.38
C VAL A 4 0.99 3.48 1.43
N PHE A 5 1.01 2.77 0.33
CA PHE A 5 0.59 1.37 0.27
C PHE A 5 1.80 0.45 0.29
N TYR A 6 1.94 -0.31 1.36
CA TYR A 6 2.96 -1.34 1.43
C TYR A 6 2.39 -2.65 0.87
N GLY A 7 2.65 -2.88 -0.38
CA GLY A 7 2.08 -3.90 -1.25
C GLY A 7 1.08 -3.31 -2.24
N ALA A 8 1.39 -3.40 -3.52
CA ALA A 8 0.56 -2.89 -4.61
C ALA A 8 -0.09 -4.01 -5.43
N GLY A 9 -0.43 -5.12 -4.76
CA GLY A 9 -1.17 -6.22 -5.37
C GLY A 9 -2.64 -5.88 -5.62
N ALA A 10 -3.48 -6.90 -5.77
CA ALA A 10 -4.90 -6.72 -6.10
C ALA A 10 -5.62 -5.72 -5.19
N ILE A 11 -5.53 -5.90 -3.89
CA ILE A 11 -6.22 -5.03 -2.92
C ILE A 11 -5.56 -3.66 -2.85
N GLY A 12 -4.25 -3.63 -2.54
CA GLY A 12 -3.52 -2.38 -2.37
C GLY A 12 -3.50 -1.52 -3.61
N GLY A 13 -3.27 -2.11 -4.77
CA GLY A 13 -3.28 -1.41 -6.05
C GLY A 13 -4.66 -0.86 -6.42
N SER A 14 -5.73 -1.62 -6.19
CA SER A 14 -7.09 -1.16 -6.50
C SER A 14 -7.54 -0.01 -5.59
N ILE A 15 -7.25 -0.08 -4.29
CA ILE A 15 -7.56 1.03 -3.37
C ILE A 15 -6.72 2.26 -3.73
N ALA A 16 -5.42 2.06 -3.98
CA ALA A 16 -4.51 3.12 -4.39
C ALA A 16 -4.99 3.82 -5.67
N ALA A 17 -5.38 3.05 -6.68
CA ALA A 17 -5.92 3.58 -7.94
C ALA A 17 -7.13 4.48 -7.70
N ARG A 18 -8.07 4.06 -6.86
CA ARG A 18 -9.25 4.88 -6.53
C ARG A 18 -8.88 6.17 -5.82
N LEU A 19 -7.90 6.16 -4.93
CA LEU A 19 -7.41 7.38 -4.27
C LEU A 19 -6.72 8.32 -5.26
N ILE A 20 -5.91 7.79 -6.18
CA ILE A 20 -5.26 8.58 -7.24
C ILE A 20 -6.31 9.26 -8.12
N LEU A 21 -7.34 8.53 -8.55
CA LEU A 21 -8.45 9.07 -9.34
C LEU A 21 -9.22 10.18 -8.62
N GLN A 22 -9.22 10.19 -7.29
CA GLN A 22 -9.80 11.27 -6.48
C GLN A 22 -8.81 12.42 -6.18
N GLY A 23 -7.62 12.40 -6.79
CA GLY A 23 -6.63 13.47 -6.68
C GLY A 23 -5.75 13.40 -5.41
N HIS A 24 -5.74 12.26 -4.72
CA HIS A 24 -4.88 12.08 -3.55
C HIS A 24 -3.44 11.72 -3.94
N GLN A 25 -2.49 12.15 -3.11
CA GLN A 25 -1.09 11.75 -3.23
C GLN A 25 -0.90 10.33 -2.70
N VAL A 26 -0.44 9.44 -3.56
CA VAL A 26 -0.24 8.02 -3.25
C VAL A 26 1.18 7.60 -3.62
N THR A 27 1.82 6.87 -2.72
CA THR A 27 3.09 6.19 -2.97
C THR A 27 2.90 4.69 -2.80
N LEU A 28 3.38 3.91 -3.76
CA LEU A 28 3.35 2.46 -3.74
C LEU A 28 4.73 1.93 -3.35
N ILE A 29 4.79 1.03 -2.36
CA ILE A 29 5.98 0.23 -2.07
C ILE A 29 5.74 -1.15 -2.68
N THR A 30 6.50 -1.50 -3.71
CA THR A 30 6.38 -2.79 -4.40
C THR A 30 7.72 -3.24 -4.97
N ARG A 31 7.81 -4.47 -5.46
CA ARG A 31 9.07 -5.11 -5.83
C ARG A 31 8.95 -5.85 -7.16
N GLY A 32 10.13 -6.25 -7.70
CA GLY A 32 10.22 -7.11 -8.87
C GLY A 32 9.57 -6.52 -10.12
N ALA A 33 9.03 -7.37 -10.97
CA ALA A 33 8.44 -6.98 -12.24
C ALA A 33 7.27 -5.99 -12.08
N HIS A 34 6.53 -6.05 -10.97
CA HIS A 34 5.45 -5.12 -10.68
C HIS A 34 5.98 -3.70 -10.45
N PHE A 35 7.06 -3.56 -9.67
CA PHE A 35 7.76 -2.29 -9.52
C PHE A 35 8.28 -1.77 -10.86
N ASP A 36 8.99 -2.62 -11.62
CA ASP A 36 9.62 -2.22 -12.88
C ASP A 36 8.56 -1.69 -13.88
N GLN A 37 7.41 -2.33 -13.95
CA GLN A 37 6.33 -1.92 -14.83
C GLN A 37 5.66 -0.62 -14.36
N ILE A 38 5.35 -0.50 -13.06
CA ILE A 38 4.72 0.73 -12.51
C ILE A 38 5.66 1.93 -12.63
N SER A 39 6.95 1.74 -12.33
CA SER A 39 7.95 2.83 -12.45
C SER A 39 8.09 3.34 -13.86
N LYS A 40 7.94 2.46 -14.86
CA LYS A 40 8.08 2.80 -16.27
C LYS A 40 6.84 3.45 -16.85
N SER A 41 5.65 2.96 -16.49
CA SER A 41 4.41 3.25 -17.21
C SER A 41 3.26 3.69 -16.29
N GLY A 42 3.46 3.73 -14.97
CA GLY A 42 2.39 3.95 -14.00
C GLY A 42 1.60 2.69 -13.69
N LEU A 43 0.58 2.84 -12.87
CA LEU A 43 -0.34 1.76 -12.48
C LEU A 43 -1.48 1.66 -13.48
N HIS A 44 -1.62 0.50 -14.11
CA HIS A 44 -2.76 0.22 -14.98
C HIS A 44 -3.92 -0.29 -14.14
N TYR A 45 -5.00 0.47 -14.09
CA TYR A 45 -6.22 0.15 -13.34
C TYR A 45 -7.35 -0.24 -14.29
N GLN A 46 -7.89 -1.44 -14.07
CA GLN A 46 -9.02 -1.96 -14.84
C GLN A 46 -10.20 -2.29 -13.93
N SER A 47 -11.37 -1.83 -14.29
CA SER A 47 -12.64 -2.19 -13.66
C SER A 47 -13.71 -2.34 -14.74
N PRO A 48 -14.93 -2.82 -14.41
CA PRO A 48 -16.01 -2.89 -15.39
C PRO A 48 -16.38 -1.56 -16.06
N SER A 49 -16.06 -0.44 -15.40
CA SER A 49 -16.40 0.92 -15.87
C SER A 49 -15.19 1.77 -16.23
N GLU A 50 -13.98 1.32 -15.93
CA GLU A 50 -12.76 2.13 -16.09
C GLU A 50 -11.60 1.26 -16.59
N ASP A 51 -10.86 1.78 -17.55
CA ASP A 51 -9.59 1.21 -18.02
C ASP A 51 -8.64 2.39 -18.22
N THR A 52 -7.69 2.58 -17.30
CA THR A 52 -6.87 3.78 -17.30
C THR A 52 -5.46 3.53 -16.76
N GLN A 53 -4.51 4.30 -17.29
CA GLN A 53 -3.13 4.35 -16.82
C GLN A 53 -2.98 5.52 -15.84
N LEU A 54 -2.53 5.23 -14.64
CA LEU A 54 -2.41 6.19 -13.55
C LEU A 54 -0.94 6.48 -13.25
N ASP A 55 -0.59 7.75 -13.28
CA ASP A 55 0.73 8.18 -12.83
C ASP A 55 0.77 8.15 -11.29
N CYS A 56 1.78 7.51 -10.73
CA CYS A 56 1.96 7.42 -9.29
C CYS A 56 3.42 7.20 -8.90
N THR A 57 3.78 7.66 -7.72
CA THR A 57 5.09 7.39 -7.13
C THR A 57 5.19 5.92 -6.72
N CYS A 58 6.27 5.27 -7.14
CA CYS A 58 6.55 3.88 -6.79
C CYS A 58 7.99 3.75 -6.29
N VAL A 59 8.19 3.06 -5.17
CA VAL A 59 9.50 2.82 -4.56
C VAL A 59 9.67 1.34 -4.18
N LYS A 60 10.91 0.90 -4.00
CA LYS A 60 11.21 -0.49 -3.60
C LYS A 60 11.23 -0.69 -2.08
N HIS A 61 11.63 0.36 -1.36
CA HIS A 61 11.83 0.31 0.08
C HIS A 61 11.19 1.51 0.78
N PRO A 62 10.69 1.34 2.01
CA PRO A 62 10.18 2.46 2.78
C PRO A 62 11.25 3.52 3.10
N ALA A 63 12.54 3.15 3.08
CA ALA A 63 13.65 4.08 3.26
C ALA A 63 13.77 5.11 2.10
N ASP A 64 13.20 4.83 0.94
CA ASP A 64 13.22 5.73 -0.21
C ASP A 64 12.15 6.84 -0.11
N ILE A 65 11.31 6.81 0.93
CA ILE A 65 10.24 7.77 1.17
C ILE A 65 10.73 8.84 2.15
N ASN A 66 10.54 10.11 1.78
CA ASN A 66 10.72 11.23 2.71
C ASN A 66 9.48 11.35 3.61
N TRP A 67 9.51 10.62 4.73
CA TRP A 67 8.39 10.52 5.66
C TRP A 67 8.02 11.86 6.28
N GLN A 68 6.71 12.15 6.30
CA GLN A 68 6.11 13.36 6.87
C GLN A 68 5.02 12.97 7.87
N PRO A 69 4.67 13.87 8.82
CA PRO A 69 3.64 13.60 9.83
C PRO A 69 2.24 13.29 9.27
N ASP A 70 1.95 13.71 8.04
CA ASP A 70 0.68 13.52 7.36
C ASP A 70 0.59 12.23 6.51
N HIS A 71 1.61 11.37 6.59
CA HIS A 71 1.56 10.06 5.95
C HIS A 71 0.64 9.08 6.71
N VAL A 72 -0.08 8.28 5.95
CA VAL A 72 -0.89 7.14 6.42
C VAL A 72 -0.43 5.91 5.67
N ILE A 73 -0.08 4.86 6.40
CA ILE A 73 0.42 3.60 5.83
C ILE A 73 -0.72 2.60 5.75
N PHE A 74 -0.90 2.02 4.57
CA PHE A 74 -1.80 0.89 4.34
C PHE A 74 -0.97 -0.38 4.17
N LEU A 75 -1.16 -1.34 5.08
CA LEU A 75 -0.56 -2.67 4.97
C LEU A 75 -1.48 -3.56 4.13
N THR A 76 -1.06 -3.86 2.93
CA THR A 76 -1.84 -4.59 1.93
C THR A 76 -1.11 -5.81 1.37
N MET A 77 0.07 -6.14 1.92
CA MET A 77 0.75 -7.40 1.65
C MET A 77 0.03 -8.57 2.33
N LYS A 78 0.39 -9.79 1.97
CA LYS A 78 -0.09 -10.98 2.67
C LYS A 78 0.37 -10.98 4.13
N SER A 79 -0.46 -11.50 5.04
CA SER A 79 -0.20 -11.48 6.49
C SER A 79 1.15 -12.12 6.88
N GLN A 80 1.62 -13.11 6.14
CA GLN A 80 2.92 -13.75 6.35
C GLN A 80 4.10 -12.78 6.21
N ASP A 81 3.95 -11.71 5.43
CA ASP A 81 5.01 -10.72 5.18
C ASP A 81 4.94 -9.52 6.15
N SER A 82 3.88 -9.45 6.95
CA SER A 82 3.58 -8.28 7.80
C SER A 82 4.65 -8.04 8.86
N HIS A 83 5.15 -9.09 9.51
CA HIS A 83 6.14 -8.94 10.59
C HIS A 83 7.44 -8.30 10.08
N ALA A 84 7.94 -8.75 8.94
CA ALA A 84 9.14 -8.18 8.32
C ALA A 84 8.91 -6.72 7.92
N ALA A 85 7.77 -6.41 7.30
CA ALA A 85 7.40 -5.05 6.91
C ALA A 85 7.25 -4.11 8.10
N LEU A 86 6.59 -4.54 9.18
CA LEU A 86 6.43 -3.76 10.42
C LEU A 86 7.77 -3.51 11.11
N THR A 87 8.65 -4.51 11.15
CA THR A 87 9.99 -4.38 11.72
C THR A 87 10.82 -3.36 10.93
N GLU A 88 10.76 -3.40 9.59
CA GLU A 88 11.45 -2.45 8.73
C GLU A 88 10.90 -1.03 8.94
N LEU A 89 9.59 -0.87 8.87
CA LEU A 89 8.91 0.41 9.05
C LEU A 89 9.22 1.04 10.42
N SER A 90 9.22 0.26 11.49
CA SER A 90 9.46 0.75 12.85
C SER A 90 10.83 1.39 13.08
N ARG A 91 11.80 1.06 12.22
CA ARG A 91 13.16 1.64 12.25
C ARG A 91 13.26 2.97 11.51
N ILE A 92 12.28 3.29 10.68
CA ILE A 92 12.35 4.40 9.71
C ILE A 92 11.26 5.43 10.02
N VAL A 93 10.07 4.94 10.45
CA VAL A 93 8.85 5.73 10.55
C VAL A 93 8.52 6.02 12.02
N PRO A 94 8.11 7.24 12.38
CA PRO A 94 7.70 7.56 13.75
C PRO A 94 6.56 6.66 14.24
N ALA A 95 6.62 6.22 15.50
CA ALA A 95 5.62 5.33 16.10
C ALA A 95 4.19 5.91 16.13
N GLN A 96 4.04 7.23 15.94
CA GLN A 96 2.77 7.94 15.88
C GLN A 96 2.13 7.91 14.47
N THR A 97 2.87 7.46 13.45
CA THR A 97 2.32 7.37 12.09
C THR A 97 1.15 6.40 12.07
N ALA A 98 0.07 6.81 11.41
CA ALA A 98 -1.13 5.99 11.29
C ALA A 98 -0.88 4.78 10.37
N VAL A 99 -1.27 3.60 10.84
CA VAL A 99 -1.16 2.35 10.11
C VAL A 99 -2.55 1.72 9.99
N VAL A 100 -2.95 1.41 8.78
CA VAL A 100 -4.22 0.76 8.45
C VAL A 100 -3.93 -0.66 7.97
N CYS A 101 -4.42 -1.64 8.70
CA CYS A 101 -4.33 -3.05 8.32
C CYS A 101 -5.48 -3.41 7.38
N CYS A 102 -5.16 -3.72 6.13
CA CYS A 102 -6.12 -4.11 5.08
C CYS A 102 -6.05 -5.60 4.75
N GLN A 103 -5.43 -6.38 5.62
CA GLN A 103 -5.19 -7.79 5.42
C GLN A 103 -6.31 -8.61 6.04
N ASN A 104 -6.60 -9.76 5.44
CA ASN A 104 -7.53 -10.72 6.03
C ASN A 104 -6.96 -11.31 7.33
N GLY A 105 -7.84 -11.57 8.29
CA GLY A 105 -7.49 -12.11 9.61
C GLY A 105 -7.65 -11.08 10.72
N VAL A 106 -7.58 -11.55 11.97
CA VAL A 106 -7.86 -10.74 13.17
C VAL A 106 -6.62 -10.47 14.04
N SER A 107 -5.44 -10.87 13.59
CA SER A 107 -4.19 -10.74 14.36
C SER A 107 -3.25 -9.64 13.82
N ASN A 108 -3.57 -9.06 12.68
CA ASN A 108 -2.69 -8.10 12.01
C ASN A 108 -2.56 -6.80 12.82
N GLU A 109 -3.68 -6.31 13.35
CA GLU A 109 -3.73 -5.09 14.16
C GLU A 109 -2.96 -5.26 15.47
N ALA A 110 -3.12 -6.40 16.15
CA ALA A 110 -2.37 -6.71 17.37
C ALA A 110 -0.87 -6.77 17.12
N SER A 111 -0.46 -7.29 15.97
CA SER A 111 0.94 -7.31 15.55
C SER A 111 1.46 -5.90 15.26
N ALA A 112 0.68 -5.08 14.56
CA ALA A 112 1.03 -3.70 14.23
C ALA A 112 1.12 -2.81 15.48
N LEU A 113 0.25 -3.01 16.49
CA LEU A 113 0.26 -2.28 17.77
C LEU A 113 1.54 -2.50 18.60
N ARG A 114 2.32 -3.53 18.29
CA ARG A 114 3.65 -3.70 18.91
C ARG A 114 4.67 -2.67 18.44
N PHE A 115 4.44 -2.06 17.28
CA PHE A 115 5.37 -1.14 16.62
C PHE A 115 4.82 0.29 16.52
N PHE A 116 3.50 0.45 16.37
CA PHE A 116 2.85 1.73 16.12
C PHE A 116 1.73 1.99 17.13
N LYS A 117 1.51 3.27 17.45
CA LYS A 117 0.49 3.69 18.43
C LYS A 117 -0.89 3.89 17.81
N ASN A 118 -0.94 4.27 16.53
CA ASN A 118 -2.16 4.59 15.80
C ASN A 118 -2.42 3.52 14.75
N VAL A 119 -3.08 2.43 15.14
CA VAL A 119 -3.40 1.29 14.27
C VAL A 119 -4.88 1.19 14.08
N TYR A 120 -5.30 0.98 12.84
CA TYR A 120 -6.69 0.88 12.41
C TYR A 120 -6.90 -0.41 11.63
N ALA A 121 -8.07 -1.01 11.79
CA ALA A 121 -8.53 -2.15 10.98
C ALA A 121 -9.37 -1.65 9.82
N MET A 122 -9.16 -2.22 8.64
CA MET A 122 -10.03 -2.04 7.49
C MET A 122 -10.53 -3.40 7.01
N VAL A 123 -11.83 -3.61 7.08
CA VAL A 123 -12.46 -4.79 6.47
C VAL A 123 -12.56 -4.55 4.98
N VAL A 124 -11.88 -5.38 4.20
CA VAL A 124 -11.85 -5.28 2.74
C VAL A 124 -12.80 -6.31 2.14
N VAL A 125 -13.85 -5.83 1.49
CA VAL A 125 -14.77 -6.62 0.69
C VAL A 125 -14.65 -6.12 -0.76
N LEU A 126 -13.59 -6.54 -1.42
CA LEU A 126 -13.25 -6.06 -2.76
C LEU A 126 -12.85 -7.27 -3.63
N PRO A 127 -13.66 -7.61 -4.66
CA PRO A 127 -13.27 -8.61 -5.65
C PRO A 127 -12.23 -7.99 -6.59
N ALA A 128 -10.96 -8.15 -6.25
CA ALA A 128 -9.84 -7.62 -7.02
C ALA A 128 -8.87 -8.73 -7.38
N VAL A 129 -8.26 -8.63 -8.55
CA VAL A 129 -7.25 -9.57 -9.04
C VAL A 129 -6.00 -8.83 -9.50
N HIS A 130 -4.87 -9.50 -9.41
CA HIS A 130 -3.59 -9.04 -9.93
C HIS A 130 -2.96 -10.20 -10.71
N LEU A 131 -3.11 -10.18 -12.02
CA LEU A 131 -2.64 -11.24 -12.90
C LEU A 131 -1.40 -10.84 -13.70
N THR A 132 -1.24 -9.57 -13.99
CA THR A 132 -0.16 -9.03 -14.82
C THR A 132 0.58 -7.92 -14.07
N ALA A 133 1.91 -7.90 -14.17
CA ALA A 133 2.74 -6.85 -13.59
C ALA A 133 2.28 -5.45 -14.04
N GLY A 134 2.15 -4.54 -13.07
CA GLY A 134 1.69 -3.17 -13.32
C GLY A 134 0.18 -2.98 -13.48
N THR A 135 -0.61 -4.05 -13.41
CA THR A 135 -2.06 -4.03 -13.64
C THR A 135 -2.83 -4.56 -12.42
N VAL A 136 -3.90 -3.88 -12.04
CA VAL A 136 -4.83 -4.27 -10.97
C VAL A 136 -6.27 -4.05 -11.42
#